data_de4072f05115e8e5cb4b03e0db323f54
#
_entry.id   de4072f05115e8e5cb4b03e0db323f54
#
_cell.length_a   1.000
_cell.length_b   1.000
_cell.length_c   1.000
_cell.angle_alpha   90.00
_cell.angle_beta   90.00
_cell.angle_gamma   90.00
#
_symmetry.space_group_name_H-M   'P 1'
#
loop_
_entity.id
_entity.type
_entity.pdbx_description
1 polymer ?
#
loop_
_entity_poly.entity_id
_entity_poly.type
_entity_poly.pdbx_seq_one_letter_code
_entity_poly.pdbx_strand_id
1 'polypeptide(L)'
;MSTLGSFIWSIADQLRGPYRPNQYGNVILPFTILRRLDCILEPDRETVRDLAAAYENPNRLRIQVKKATGRPFYNTSKYSFANLLKDADGLEDNLVDYVDRFSPDVDVFEYFDFKKEIIALEKAGLLREIVKSFGAVDLHPDVVSNADMGDAFEYIIRKFNEAANETSGDHYTPRDAIRLLVDLLFAEKDADLTEAGIVRTLYDPTAGTGGMLALAEEHLLAQNPDARLSLYGQEYNPQSYAICKSDLLAKGHDASNIAFGNTLTDDAFKGRQFDFCMSNPPYGVDWKQYAKAVTKERDEAGPYGRFAPGLPATSDGQMLFLLHLAHKMRAPEDGGGRAGIVMNGSPLFNGAAESGPSNIRRWLLESDLVEAIVALPTNMFFNTGIATYIWILDNNKHPDRKGLVQLIDGTSFWTKMRKNLGSKGREISDTDRAQILRLYADFTDADPDFSKVLRNDEFGYWTITVERPLLDECGKPVVDRKAKPKPDSKKRDTENVPFTYGGSTAGPAGKAEVIQSYFDTEVKPHVPDAWIDWAKVKTGYEIPFTRHFYKYVPPRPLAEIDADLDKQVAKILDLLREVEG
;
A
#
# COMPACT_ATOMS: atom_id res chain seq x y z
N MET A 1 -9.65 -26.47 -0.74
CA MET A 1 -10.04 -25.44 -1.72
C MET A 1 -11.49 -25.09 -1.43
N SER A 2 -11.86 -23.82 -1.48
CA SER A 2 -13.28 -23.44 -1.40
C SER A 2 -14.03 -24.00 -2.62
N THR A 3 -15.36 -24.17 -2.51
CA THR A 3 -16.21 -24.61 -3.62
C THR A 3 -16.00 -23.74 -4.87
N LEU A 4 -15.83 -22.43 -4.66
CA LEU A 4 -15.55 -21.47 -5.72
C LEU A 4 -14.17 -21.68 -6.37
N GLY A 5 -13.13 -21.99 -5.60
CA GLY A 5 -11.81 -22.31 -6.16
C GLY A 5 -11.82 -23.56 -7.05
N SER A 6 -12.59 -24.58 -6.68
CA SER A 6 -12.75 -25.78 -7.50
C SER A 6 -13.51 -25.50 -8.80
N PHE A 7 -14.54 -24.63 -8.74
CA PHE A 7 -15.27 -24.16 -9.90
C PHE A 7 -14.35 -23.41 -10.88
N ILE A 8 -13.56 -22.46 -10.38
CA ILE A 8 -12.61 -21.68 -11.19
C ILE A 8 -11.64 -22.60 -11.96
N TRP A 9 -11.11 -23.62 -11.28
CA TRP A 9 -10.22 -24.60 -11.93
C TRP A 9 -10.94 -25.43 -13.00
N SER A 10 -12.21 -25.76 -12.81
CA SER A 10 -12.99 -26.47 -13.83
C SER A 10 -13.16 -25.65 -15.11
N ILE A 11 -13.28 -24.32 -14.99
CA ILE A 11 -13.30 -23.41 -16.16
C ILE A 11 -11.91 -23.32 -16.79
N ALA A 12 -10.85 -23.19 -15.99
CA ALA A 12 -9.48 -23.16 -16.50
C ALA A 12 -9.11 -24.42 -17.30
N ASP A 13 -9.60 -25.60 -16.85
CA ASP A 13 -9.42 -26.85 -17.58
C ASP A 13 -10.17 -26.86 -18.93
N GLN A 14 -11.36 -26.23 -19.03
CA GLN A 14 -12.09 -26.09 -20.29
C GLN A 14 -11.37 -25.16 -21.29
N LEU A 15 -10.64 -24.16 -20.79
CA LEU A 15 -9.89 -23.22 -21.63
C LEU A 15 -8.56 -23.80 -22.14
N ARG A 16 -8.12 -24.94 -21.58
CA ARG A 16 -6.83 -25.57 -21.92
C ARG A 16 -6.80 -26.00 -23.38
N GLY A 17 -5.75 -25.56 -24.08
CA GLY A 17 -5.52 -25.81 -25.50
C GLY A 17 -5.65 -24.52 -26.32
N PRO A 18 -6.86 -23.97 -26.50
CA PRO A 18 -7.03 -22.69 -27.22
C PRO A 18 -6.42 -21.49 -26.49
N TYR A 19 -6.41 -21.51 -25.16
CA TYR A 19 -5.86 -20.43 -24.32
C TYR A 19 -4.58 -20.88 -23.59
N ARG A 20 -3.65 -19.93 -23.43
CA ARG A 20 -2.48 -20.11 -22.54
C ARG A 20 -2.88 -19.81 -21.09
N PRO A 21 -2.20 -20.40 -20.09
CA PRO A 21 -2.53 -20.17 -18.67
C PRO A 21 -2.63 -18.71 -18.25
N ASN A 22 -1.75 -17.82 -18.77
CA ASN A 22 -1.78 -16.39 -18.49
C ASN A 22 -2.99 -15.64 -19.12
N GLN A 23 -3.71 -16.27 -20.03
CA GLN A 23 -4.90 -15.69 -20.69
C GLN A 23 -6.21 -16.11 -20.02
N TYR A 24 -6.17 -17.11 -19.11
CA TYR A 24 -7.39 -17.61 -18.46
C TYR A 24 -8.11 -16.52 -17.65
N GLY A 25 -7.35 -15.59 -17.05
CA GLY A 25 -7.91 -14.44 -16.34
C GLY A 25 -8.81 -13.56 -17.21
N ASN A 26 -8.46 -13.36 -18.48
CA ASN A 26 -9.24 -12.53 -19.42
C ASN A 26 -10.64 -13.09 -19.69
N VAL A 27 -10.84 -14.38 -19.49
CA VAL A 27 -12.14 -15.05 -19.64
C VAL A 27 -12.82 -15.20 -18.30
N ILE A 28 -12.12 -15.78 -17.30
CA ILE A 28 -12.73 -16.17 -16.03
C ILE A 28 -13.19 -14.96 -15.24
N LEU A 29 -12.37 -13.88 -15.19
CA LEU A 29 -12.71 -12.69 -14.40
C LEU A 29 -13.99 -11.99 -14.89
N PRO A 30 -14.12 -11.60 -16.17
CA PRO A 30 -15.33 -10.92 -16.63
C PRO A 30 -16.58 -11.82 -16.61
N PHE A 31 -16.48 -13.11 -16.87
CA PHE A 31 -17.60 -14.03 -16.69
C PHE A 31 -18.03 -14.17 -15.23
N THR A 32 -17.09 -14.19 -14.31
CA THR A 32 -17.37 -14.23 -12.86
C THR A 32 -18.11 -12.97 -12.42
N ILE A 33 -17.64 -11.79 -12.86
CA ILE A 33 -18.31 -10.52 -12.61
C ILE A 33 -19.71 -10.52 -13.23
N LEU A 34 -19.83 -10.89 -14.50
CA LEU A 34 -21.09 -10.92 -15.21
C LEU A 34 -22.12 -11.83 -14.50
N ARG A 35 -21.70 -13.03 -14.09
CA ARG A 35 -22.59 -13.96 -13.37
C ARG A 35 -23.00 -13.42 -12.00
N ARG A 36 -22.09 -12.78 -11.27
CA ARG A 36 -22.42 -12.17 -9.98
C ARG A 36 -23.45 -11.05 -10.14
N LEU A 37 -23.23 -10.13 -11.10
CA LEU A 37 -24.19 -9.06 -11.38
C LEU A 37 -25.53 -9.62 -11.89
N ASP A 38 -25.51 -10.71 -12.69
CA ASP A 38 -26.68 -11.42 -13.16
C ASP A 38 -27.52 -11.99 -12.01
N CYS A 39 -26.89 -12.64 -11.02
CA CYS A 39 -27.57 -13.14 -9.83
C CYS A 39 -28.19 -12.01 -9.00
N ILE A 40 -27.47 -10.92 -8.81
CA ILE A 40 -27.95 -9.75 -8.05
C ILE A 40 -29.17 -9.10 -8.71
N LEU A 41 -29.22 -9.04 -10.04
CA LEU A 41 -30.31 -8.39 -10.78
C LEU A 41 -31.51 -9.32 -11.03
N GLU A 42 -31.40 -10.61 -10.76
CA GLU A 42 -32.45 -11.59 -11.05
C GLU A 42 -33.83 -11.23 -10.48
N PRO A 43 -33.95 -10.81 -9.21
CA PRO A 43 -35.25 -10.43 -8.63
C PRO A 43 -35.90 -9.19 -9.27
N ASP A 44 -35.08 -8.31 -9.83
CA ASP A 44 -35.52 -6.98 -10.26
C ASP A 44 -35.76 -6.86 -11.78
N ARG A 45 -35.51 -7.93 -12.56
CA ARG A 45 -35.50 -7.93 -14.03
C ARG A 45 -36.80 -7.46 -14.66
N GLU A 46 -37.95 -7.92 -14.19
CA GLU A 46 -39.27 -7.53 -14.70
C GLU A 46 -39.52 -6.06 -14.43
N THR A 47 -39.30 -5.61 -13.19
CA THR A 47 -39.42 -4.19 -12.80
C THR A 47 -38.56 -3.27 -13.67
N VAL A 48 -37.30 -3.67 -13.92
CA VAL A 48 -36.37 -2.89 -14.75
C VAL A 48 -36.86 -2.81 -16.21
N ARG A 49 -37.38 -3.91 -16.78
CA ARG A 49 -37.91 -3.93 -18.15
C ARG A 49 -39.13 -3.03 -18.30
N ASP A 50 -40.05 -3.10 -17.35
CA ASP A 50 -41.26 -2.25 -17.34
C ASP A 50 -40.88 -0.76 -17.25
N LEU A 51 -39.93 -0.42 -16.39
CA LEU A 51 -39.41 0.93 -16.29
C LEU A 51 -38.67 1.36 -17.57
N ALA A 52 -37.88 0.49 -18.19
CA ALA A 52 -37.18 0.79 -19.42
C ALA A 52 -38.15 1.04 -20.59
N ALA A 53 -39.28 0.34 -20.63
CA ALA A 53 -40.35 0.60 -21.61
C ALA A 53 -41.07 1.95 -21.37
N ALA A 54 -41.13 2.42 -20.12
CA ALA A 54 -41.79 3.65 -19.74
C ALA A 54 -40.89 4.91 -19.79
N TYR A 55 -39.57 4.74 -19.69
CA TYR A 55 -38.62 5.85 -19.58
C TYR A 55 -37.46 5.70 -20.58
N GLU A 56 -37.51 6.40 -21.70
CA GLU A 56 -36.45 6.39 -22.73
C GLU A 56 -35.17 7.13 -22.31
N ASN A 57 -35.30 8.13 -21.41
CA ASN A 57 -34.16 8.92 -20.94
C ASN A 57 -33.33 8.14 -19.90
N PRO A 58 -32.03 7.82 -20.16
CA PRO A 58 -31.22 7.00 -19.26
C PRO A 58 -31.09 7.55 -17.84
N ASN A 59 -31.00 8.88 -17.68
CA ASN A 59 -30.89 9.50 -16.35
C ASN A 59 -32.19 9.36 -15.55
N ARG A 60 -33.35 9.49 -16.22
CA ARG A 60 -34.65 9.28 -15.58
C ARG A 60 -34.85 7.80 -15.23
N LEU A 61 -34.51 6.92 -16.15
CA LEU A 61 -34.57 5.47 -15.92
C LEU A 61 -33.72 5.09 -14.69
N ARG A 62 -32.49 5.56 -14.60
CA ARG A 62 -31.60 5.31 -13.46
C ARG A 62 -32.23 5.71 -12.12
N ILE A 63 -32.83 6.92 -12.05
CA ILE A 63 -33.48 7.41 -10.84
C ILE A 63 -34.67 6.51 -10.48
N GLN A 64 -35.50 6.11 -11.45
CA GLN A 64 -36.68 5.28 -11.20
C GLN A 64 -36.29 3.86 -10.80
N VAL A 65 -35.31 3.27 -11.45
CA VAL A 65 -34.78 1.95 -11.08
C VAL A 65 -34.23 1.99 -9.65
N LYS A 66 -33.38 2.97 -9.32
CA LYS A 66 -32.84 3.10 -7.94
C LYS A 66 -33.96 3.26 -6.90
N LYS A 67 -35.03 4.00 -7.23
CA LYS A 67 -36.18 4.18 -6.33
C LYS A 67 -36.97 2.87 -6.16
N ALA A 68 -37.14 2.09 -7.20
CA ALA A 68 -37.95 0.88 -7.19
C ALA A 68 -37.21 -0.33 -6.60
N THR A 69 -35.90 -0.47 -6.87
CA THR A 69 -35.11 -1.65 -6.55
C THR A 69 -34.06 -1.40 -5.44
N GLY A 70 -33.79 -0.14 -5.12
CA GLY A 70 -32.70 0.26 -4.21
C GLY A 70 -31.29 0.16 -4.85
N ARG A 71 -31.17 -0.37 -6.07
CA ARG A 71 -29.87 -0.65 -6.70
C ARG A 71 -29.34 0.52 -7.52
N PRO A 72 -28.04 0.78 -7.53
CA PRO A 72 -27.43 1.85 -8.31
C PRO A 72 -27.27 1.51 -9.79
N PHE A 73 -27.36 0.22 -10.17
CA PHE A 73 -27.15 -0.27 -11.55
C PHE A 73 -28.28 -1.20 -11.99
N TYR A 74 -28.39 -1.42 -13.29
CA TYR A 74 -29.43 -2.25 -13.91
C TYR A 74 -28.97 -2.82 -15.26
N ASN A 75 -29.77 -3.75 -15.80
CA ASN A 75 -29.63 -4.25 -17.17
C ASN A 75 -30.99 -4.31 -17.86
N THR A 76 -31.09 -3.72 -19.06
CA THR A 76 -32.35 -3.65 -19.83
C THR A 76 -32.51 -4.76 -20.88
N SER A 77 -31.52 -5.65 -21.02
CA SER A 77 -31.59 -6.76 -21.99
C SER A 77 -32.71 -7.74 -21.66
N LYS A 78 -33.27 -8.36 -22.68
CA LYS A 78 -34.16 -9.53 -22.55
C LYS A 78 -33.41 -10.78 -22.15
N TYR A 79 -32.08 -10.81 -22.25
CA TYR A 79 -31.24 -11.96 -21.97
C TYR A 79 -30.79 -11.99 -20.51
N SER A 80 -30.42 -13.18 -20.07
CA SER A 80 -29.83 -13.50 -18.78
C SER A 80 -29.21 -14.89 -18.87
N PHE A 81 -28.38 -15.30 -17.92
CA PHE A 81 -27.84 -16.68 -17.92
C PHE A 81 -28.94 -17.77 -17.95
N ALA A 82 -30.13 -17.48 -17.42
CA ALA A 82 -31.26 -18.42 -17.44
C ALA A 82 -31.83 -18.68 -18.84
N ASN A 83 -31.62 -17.76 -19.82
CA ASN A 83 -32.21 -17.87 -21.14
C ASN A 83 -31.24 -17.75 -22.32
N LEU A 84 -29.98 -17.33 -22.11
CA LEU A 84 -28.96 -17.22 -23.15
C LEU A 84 -28.78 -18.52 -23.95
N LEU A 85 -28.80 -19.67 -23.28
CA LEU A 85 -28.62 -20.98 -23.93
C LEU A 85 -29.84 -21.50 -24.71
N LYS A 86 -31.00 -20.80 -24.65
CA LYS A 86 -32.21 -21.20 -25.39
C LYS A 86 -32.08 -20.95 -26.89
N ASP A 87 -31.23 -20.03 -27.30
CA ASP A 87 -30.89 -19.72 -28.68
C ASP A 87 -29.40 -20.00 -28.90
N ALA A 88 -29.10 -21.18 -29.37
CA ALA A 88 -27.73 -21.65 -29.51
C ALA A 88 -26.98 -21.00 -30.69
N ASP A 89 -27.68 -20.69 -31.77
CA ASP A 89 -27.07 -20.16 -32.98
C ASP A 89 -26.80 -18.65 -32.83
N GLY A 90 -27.54 -17.94 -31.98
CA GLY A 90 -27.38 -16.52 -31.69
C GLY A 90 -26.64 -16.23 -30.39
N LEU A 91 -25.96 -17.21 -29.77
CA LEU A 91 -25.40 -17.07 -28.42
C LEU A 91 -24.37 -15.94 -28.31
N GLU A 92 -23.48 -15.78 -29.30
CA GLU A 92 -22.48 -14.69 -29.35
C GLU A 92 -23.17 -13.33 -29.29
N ASP A 93 -24.08 -13.07 -30.25
CA ASP A 93 -24.79 -11.79 -30.38
C ASP A 93 -25.65 -11.50 -29.12
N ASN A 94 -26.32 -12.53 -28.60
CA ASN A 94 -27.19 -12.44 -27.42
C ASN A 94 -26.40 -12.09 -26.15
N LEU A 95 -25.21 -12.66 -26.00
CA LEU A 95 -24.33 -12.36 -24.88
C LEU A 95 -23.71 -10.94 -25.01
N VAL A 96 -23.36 -10.54 -26.23
CA VAL A 96 -22.90 -9.16 -26.48
C VAL A 96 -24.02 -8.16 -26.17
N ASP A 97 -25.26 -8.39 -26.64
CA ASP A 97 -26.41 -7.54 -26.28
C ASP A 97 -26.61 -7.49 -24.76
N TYR A 98 -26.47 -8.62 -24.07
CA TYR A 98 -26.59 -8.67 -22.62
C TYR A 98 -25.55 -7.78 -21.91
N VAL A 99 -24.30 -7.83 -22.35
CA VAL A 99 -23.21 -6.98 -21.82
C VAL A 99 -23.45 -5.49 -22.13
N ASP A 100 -23.92 -5.17 -23.34
CA ASP A 100 -24.15 -3.78 -23.79
C ASP A 100 -25.35 -3.09 -23.14
N ARG A 101 -26.26 -3.85 -22.56
CA ARG A 101 -27.50 -3.33 -21.95
C ARG A 101 -27.38 -3.03 -20.46
N PHE A 102 -26.20 -3.16 -19.89
CA PHE A 102 -25.96 -2.63 -18.55
C PHE A 102 -26.06 -1.11 -18.49
N SER A 103 -26.43 -0.58 -17.34
CA SER A 103 -26.41 0.86 -17.10
C SER A 103 -25.00 1.44 -17.29
N PRO A 104 -24.86 2.72 -17.67
CA PRO A 104 -23.55 3.34 -17.94
C PRO A 104 -22.54 3.26 -16.78
N ASP A 105 -23.03 3.02 -15.56
CA ASP A 105 -22.17 2.86 -14.39
C ASP A 105 -21.39 1.53 -14.39
N VAL A 106 -21.83 0.55 -15.22
CA VAL A 106 -21.21 -0.77 -15.37
C VAL A 106 -20.39 -0.82 -16.66
N ASP A 107 -19.27 -0.08 -16.66
CA ASP A 107 -18.30 -0.04 -17.77
C ASP A 107 -17.17 -1.08 -17.63
N VAL A 108 -17.24 -1.91 -16.60
CA VAL A 108 -16.16 -2.82 -16.20
C VAL A 108 -15.74 -3.82 -17.27
N PHE A 109 -16.65 -4.21 -18.14
CA PHE A 109 -16.40 -5.19 -19.21
C PHE A 109 -15.49 -4.65 -20.33
N GLU A 110 -15.43 -3.32 -20.51
CA GLU A 110 -14.56 -2.67 -21.49
C GLU A 110 -13.08 -2.85 -21.12
N TYR A 111 -12.77 -2.84 -19.82
CA TYR A 111 -11.41 -2.98 -19.29
C TYR A 111 -10.84 -4.42 -19.37
N PHE A 112 -11.69 -5.38 -19.74
CA PHE A 112 -11.30 -6.76 -20.03
C PHE A 112 -11.25 -7.06 -21.54
N ASP A 113 -11.57 -6.10 -22.42
CA ASP A 113 -11.84 -6.40 -23.85
C ASP A 113 -12.85 -7.55 -24.02
N PHE A 114 -13.86 -7.61 -23.13
CA PHE A 114 -14.68 -8.82 -22.94
C PHE A 114 -15.42 -9.25 -24.19
N LYS A 115 -15.90 -8.32 -25.02
CA LYS A 115 -16.53 -8.64 -26.32
C LYS A 115 -15.59 -9.38 -27.25
N LYS A 116 -14.32 -9.00 -27.27
CA LYS A 116 -13.29 -9.69 -28.07
C LYS A 116 -13.08 -11.12 -27.57
N GLU A 117 -13.11 -11.33 -26.26
CA GLU A 117 -13.00 -12.68 -25.68
C GLU A 117 -14.25 -13.54 -25.97
N ILE A 118 -15.46 -12.96 -25.98
CA ILE A 118 -16.70 -13.65 -26.40
C ILE A 118 -16.56 -14.19 -27.84
N ILE A 119 -16.12 -13.33 -28.77
CA ILE A 119 -15.90 -13.72 -30.17
C ILE A 119 -14.81 -14.80 -30.28
N ALA A 120 -13.74 -14.69 -29.51
CA ALA A 120 -12.66 -15.69 -29.50
C ALA A 120 -13.11 -17.05 -28.97
N LEU A 121 -13.95 -17.07 -27.93
CA LEU A 121 -14.56 -18.29 -27.38
C LEU A 121 -15.51 -18.96 -28.37
N GLU A 122 -16.31 -18.18 -29.10
CA GLU A 122 -17.21 -18.73 -30.12
C GLU A 122 -16.39 -19.39 -31.24
N LYS A 123 -15.38 -18.72 -31.78
CA LYS A 123 -14.45 -19.28 -32.77
C LYS A 123 -13.75 -20.55 -32.33
N ALA A 124 -13.47 -20.66 -31.01
CA ALA A 124 -12.86 -21.85 -30.40
C ALA A 124 -13.88 -22.94 -30.08
N GLY A 125 -15.19 -22.71 -30.28
CA GLY A 125 -16.27 -23.64 -29.94
C GLY A 125 -16.46 -23.85 -28.44
N LEU A 126 -15.99 -22.91 -27.61
CA LEU A 126 -16.02 -23.00 -26.15
C LEU A 126 -17.13 -22.15 -25.51
N LEU A 127 -17.68 -21.15 -26.21
CA LEU A 127 -18.59 -20.16 -25.64
C LEU A 127 -19.78 -20.81 -24.94
N ARG A 128 -20.41 -21.80 -25.58
CA ARG A 128 -21.58 -22.50 -25.04
C ARG A 128 -21.30 -23.20 -23.72
N GLU A 129 -20.19 -23.93 -23.63
CA GLU A 129 -19.84 -24.68 -22.42
C GLU A 129 -19.43 -23.73 -21.27
N ILE A 130 -18.74 -22.64 -21.57
CA ILE A 130 -18.40 -21.60 -20.57
C ILE A 130 -19.68 -20.95 -20.04
N VAL A 131 -20.59 -20.47 -20.90
CA VAL A 131 -21.87 -19.87 -20.48
C VAL A 131 -22.70 -20.84 -19.66
N LYS A 132 -22.75 -22.13 -20.04
CA LYS A 132 -23.44 -23.18 -19.30
C LYS A 132 -22.84 -23.38 -17.92
N SER A 133 -21.52 -23.45 -17.81
CA SER A 133 -20.81 -23.65 -16.54
C SER A 133 -21.06 -22.48 -15.58
N PHE A 134 -20.97 -21.23 -16.05
CA PHE A 134 -21.30 -20.06 -15.24
C PHE A 134 -22.78 -19.97 -14.89
N GLY A 135 -23.67 -20.36 -15.80
CA GLY A 135 -25.11 -20.42 -15.54
C GLY A 135 -25.52 -21.39 -14.42
N ALA A 136 -24.72 -22.44 -14.20
CA ALA A 136 -24.96 -23.45 -13.20
C ALA A 136 -24.51 -23.06 -11.77
N VAL A 137 -23.71 -22.00 -11.61
CA VAL A 137 -23.23 -21.56 -10.29
C VAL A 137 -24.02 -20.35 -9.80
N ASP A 138 -24.36 -20.35 -8.51
CA ASP A 138 -24.95 -19.19 -7.85
C ASP A 138 -23.85 -18.36 -7.17
N LEU A 139 -23.66 -17.14 -7.68
CA LEU A 139 -22.70 -16.17 -7.14
C LEU A 139 -23.39 -14.99 -6.44
N HIS A 140 -24.67 -15.13 -6.04
CA HIS A 140 -25.35 -14.11 -5.25
C HIS A 140 -24.59 -13.81 -3.94
N PRO A 141 -24.55 -12.55 -3.45
CA PRO A 141 -23.89 -12.20 -2.19
C PRO A 141 -24.33 -13.02 -0.97
N ASP A 142 -25.55 -13.50 -0.94
CA ASP A 142 -26.09 -14.36 0.13
C ASP A 142 -25.54 -15.78 0.09
N VAL A 143 -25.01 -16.24 -1.06
CA VAL A 143 -24.44 -17.58 -1.24
C VAL A 143 -22.91 -17.54 -1.19
N VAL A 144 -22.32 -16.55 -1.86
CA VAL A 144 -20.87 -16.32 -1.87
C VAL A 144 -20.64 -14.90 -1.36
N SER A 145 -20.15 -14.78 -0.14
CA SER A 145 -19.91 -13.46 0.48
C SER A 145 -18.98 -12.60 -0.37
N ASN A 146 -19.03 -11.27 -0.18
CA ASN A 146 -18.10 -10.36 -0.85
C ASN A 146 -16.64 -10.63 -0.47
N ALA A 147 -16.40 -11.07 0.76
CA ALA A 147 -15.08 -11.48 1.23
C ALA A 147 -14.55 -12.71 0.45
N ASP A 148 -15.39 -13.76 0.30
CA ASP A 148 -15.02 -14.97 -0.46
C ASP A 148 -14.81 -14.66 -1.95
N MET A 149 -15.60 -13.71 -2.50
CA MET A 149 -15.40 -13.24 -3.88
C MET A 149 -14.07 -12.51 -4.05
N GLY A 150 -13.72 -11.61 -3.11
CA GLY A 150 -12.42 -10.93 -3.10
C GLY A 150 -11.27 -11.93 -3.09
N ASP A 151 -11.32 -12.92 -2.18
CA ASP A 151 -10.32 -13.99 -2.10
C ASP A 151 -10.22 -14.80 -3.39
N ALA A 152 -11.36 -15.05 -4.04
CA ALA A 152 -11.40 -15.77 -5.31
C ALA A 152 -10.74 -14.96 -6.44
N PHE A 153 -11.03 -13.67 -6.56
CA PHE A 153 -10.39 -12.80 -7.53
C PHE A 153 -8.87 -12.71 -7.29
N GLU A 154 -8.44 -12.49 -6.05
CA GLU A 154 -7.03 -12.49 -5.68
C GLU A 154 -6.36 -13.82 -6.06
N TYR A 155 -7.00 -14.94 -5.74
CA TYR A 155 -6.49 -16.27 -6.09
C TYR A 155 -6.35 -16.45 -7.60
N ILE A 156 -7.37 -16.06 -8.40
CA ILE A 156 -7.37 -16.16 -9.86
C ILE A 156 -6.18 -15.37 -10.44
N ILE A 157 -6.09 -14.08 -10.10
CA ILE A 157 -5.06 -13.20 -10.67
C ILE A 157 -3.67 -13.70 -10.27
N ARG A 158 -3.46 -14.03 -8.99
CA ARG A 158 -2.18 -14.57 -8.54
C ARG A 158 -1.78 -15.83 -9.29
N LYS A 159 -2.68 -16.80 -9.43
CA LYS A 159 -2.36 -18.08 -10.07
C LYS A 159 -2.07 -17.97 -11.57
N PHE A 160 -2.78 -17.12 -12.27
CA PHE A 160 -2.56 -16.95 -13.70
C PHE A 160 -1.33 -16.08 -13.98
N ASN A 161 -1.01 -15.16 -13.12
CA ASN A 161 0.21 -14.35 -13.23
C ASN A 161 1.47 -15.14 -12.82
N GLU A 162 1.40 -16.00 -11.77
CA GLU A 162 2.47 -16.96 -11.47
C GLU A 162 2.80 -17.83 -12.70
N ALA A 163 1.79 -18.22 -13.46
CA ALA A 163 1.96 -19.00 -14.69
C ALA A 163 2.57 -18.19 -15.86
N ALA A 164 2.51 -16.86 -15.79
CA ALA A 164 3.09 -15.96 -16.80
C ALA A 164 4.53 -15.55 -16.49
N ASN A 165 5.11 -15.93 -15.34
CA ASN A 165 6.36 -15.37 -14.80
C ASN A 165 6.32 -13.82 -14.67
N GLU A 166 5.15 -13.22 -14.58
CA GLU A 166 4.98 -11.80 -14.31
C GLU A 166 5.06 -11.55 -12.80
N THR A 167 5.64 -10.42 -12.40
CA THR A 167 5.77 -9.98 -10.99
C THR A 167 4.40 -9.54 -10.45
N SER A 168 3.48 -10.47 -10.34
CA SER A 168 2.06 -10.22 -10.07
C SER A 168 1.70 -10.07 -8.60
N GLY A 169 2.66 -10.18 -7.72
CA GLY A 169 2.42 -9.98 -6.29
C GLY A 169 2.29 -8.52 -5.85
N ASP A 170 2.50 -7.56 -6.77
CA ASP A 170 2.49 -6.13 -6.46
C ASP A 170 1.07 -5.56 -6.25
N HIS A 171 0.03 -6.37 -6.51
CA HIS A 171 -1.35 -5.90 -6.51
C HIS A 171 -2.17 -6.34 -5.28
N TYR A 172 -1.58 -7.09 -4.33
CA TYR A 172 -2.34 -7.65 -3.20
C TYR A 172 -1.73 -7.38 -1.85
N THR A 173 -2.51 -6.72 -1.01
CA THR A 173 -2.19 -6.55 0.41
C THR A 173 -2.81 -7.68 1.21
N PRO A 174 -2.03 -8.45 1.99
CA PRO A 174 -2.59 -9.50 2.84
C PRO A 174 -3.60 -8.96 3.84
N ARG A 175 -4.70 -9.69 4.04
CA ARG A 175 -5.82 -9.25 4.89
C ARG A 175 -5.41 -8.97 6.34
N ASP A 176 -4.50 -9.75 6.89
CA ASP A 176 -3.94 -9.55 8.23
C ASP A 176 -3.21 -8.21 8.35
N ALA A 177 -2.42 -7.83 7.35
CA ALA A 177 -1.77 -6.51 7.29
C ALA A 177 -2.79 -5.37 7.12
N ILE A 178 -3.83 -5.57 6.28
CA ILE A 178 -4.91 -4.58 6.10
C ILE A 178 -5.66 -4.37 7.42
N ARG A 179 -6.05 -5.45 8.12
CA ARG A 179 -6.76 -5.34 9.41
C ARG A 179 -5.96 -4.55 10.43
N LEU A 180 -4.66 -4.82 10.56
CA LEU A 180 -3.81 -4.04 11.46
C LEU A 180 -3.73 -2.57 11.05
N LEU A 181 -3.58 -2.28 9.74
CA LEU A 181 -3.55 -0.90 9.26
C LEU A 181 -4.87 -0.17 9.53
N VAL A 182 -6.02 -0.83 9.30
CA VAL A 182 -7.35 -0.26 9.55
C VAL A 182 -7.57 0.00 11.03
N ASP A 183 -7.21 -0.96 11.90
CA ASP A 183 -7.31 -0.78 13.35
C ASP A 183 -6.49 0.43 13.82
N LEU A 184 -5.24 0.56 13.36
CA LEU A 184 -4.38 1.70 13.69
C LEU A 184 -4.91 3.02 13.12
N LEU A 185 -5.47 2.99 11.92
CA LEU A 185 -6.02 4.17 11.24
C LEU A 185 -7.24 4.73 11.98
N PHE A 186 -8.09 3.87 12.53
CA PHE A 186 -9.32 4.26 13.21
C PHE A 186 -9.15 4.47 14.72
N ALA A 187 -8.12 3.89 15.36
CA ALA A 187 -7.96 3.84 16.82
C ALA A 187 -8.14 5.18 17.56
N GLU A 188 -7.57 6.27 17.04
CA GLU A 188 -7.67 7.61 17.68
C GLU A 188 -9.03 8.32 17.40
N LYS A 189 -9.87 7.73 16.55
CA LYS A 189 -11.18 8.27 16.17
C LYS A 189 -12.34 7.37 16.60
N ASP A 190 -12.06 6.33 17.37
CA ASP A 190 -13.08 5.35 17.81
C ASP A 190 -14.28 6.02 18.47
N ALA A 191 -14.07 7.03 19.32
CA ALA A 191 -15.15 7.76 19.97
C ALA A 191 -16.07 8.46 18.95
N ASP A 192 -15.50 9.11 17.94
CA ASP A 192 -16.25 9.78 16.88
C ASP A 192 -16.95 8.76 15.97
N LEU A 193 -16.29 7.61 15.69
CA LEU A 193 -16.81 6.58 14.80
C LEU A 193 -17.98 5.79 15.39
N THR A 194 -18.17 5.83 16.71
CA THR A 194 -19.31 5.19 17.40
C THR A 194 -20.56 6.04 17.44
N GLU A 195 -20.51 7.30 16.98
CA GLU A 195 -21.69 8.16 16.91
C GLU A 195 -22.74 7.62 15.93
N ALA A 196 -24.01 7.68 16.30
CA ALA A 196 -25.11 7.20 15.47
C ALA A 196 -25.22 8.01 14.15
N GLY A 197 -25.28 7.31 13.02
CA GLY A 197 -25.45 7.92 11.70
C GLY A 197 -24.25 8.70 11.17
N ILE A 198 -23.06 8.49 11.73
CA ILE A 198 -21.84 9.15 11.27
C ILE A 198 -21.55 8.83 9.80
N VAL A 199 -21.09 9.84 9.06
CA VAL A 199 -20.65 9.70 7.67
C VAL A 199 -19.18 10.10 7.57
N ARG A 200 -18.35 9.20 7.06
CA ARG A 200 -16.93 9.46 6.82
C ARG A 200 -16.54 9.07 5.38
N THR A 201 -15.44 9.59 4.92
CA THR A 201 -14.87 9.32 3.61
C THR A 201 -13.54 8.58 3.75
N LEU A 202 -13.32 7.58 2.91
CA LEU A 202 -12.08 6.81 2.84
C LEU A 202 -11.57 6.80 1.41
N TYR A 203 -10.28 7.05 1.22
CA TYR A 203 -9.61 7.12 -0.08
C TYR A 203 -8.40 6.20 -0.17
N ASP A 204 -8.31 5.45 -1.28
CA ASP A 204 -7.15 4.63 -1.63
C ASP A 204 -6.66 5.01 -3.05
N PRO A 205 -5.49 5.67 -3.20
CA PRO A 205 -4.91 6.06 -4.50
C PRO A 205 -4.32 4.89 -5.29
N THR A 206 -4.26 3.69 -4.71
CA THR A 206 -3.72 2.45 -5.27
C THR A 206 -4.66 1.30 -4.99
N ALA A 207 -5.95 1.52 -5.33
CA ALA A 207 -7.07 0.72 -4.83
C ALA A 207 -6.96 -0.79 -5.13
N GLY A 208 -6.17 -1.19 -6.13
CA GLY A 208 -6.06 -2.59 -6.52
C GLY A 208 -7.44 -3.17 -6.83
N THR A 209 -7.75 -4.31 -6.24
CA THR A 209 -9.08 -4.95 -6.33
C THR A 209 -10.10 -4.42 -5.31
N GLY A 210 -9.75 -3.38 -4.54
CA GLY A 210 -10.65 -2.79 -3.54
C GLY A 210 -10.64 -3.49 -2.17
N GLY A 211 -9.73 -4.45 -1.96
CA GLY A 211 -9.68 -5.24 -0.73
C GLY A 211 -9.47 -4.40 0.54
N MET A 212 -8.64 -3.35 0.46
CA MET A 212 -8.42 -2.44 1.59
C MET A 212 -9.68 -1.63 1.91
N LEU A 213 -10.34 -1.06 0.89
CA LEU A 213 -11.60 -0.31 1.04
C LEU A 213 -12.70 -1.19 1.66
N ALA A 214 -12.82 -2.42 1.17
CA ALA A 214 -13.81 -3.37 1.63
C ALA A 214 -13.64 -3.77 3.11
N LEU A 215 -12.40 -4.07 3.52
CA LEU A 215 -12.11 -4.44 4.91
C LEU A 215 -12.26 -3.28 5.89
N ALA A 216 -11.93 -2.05 5.47
CA ALA A 216 -12.15 -0.87 6.31
C ALA A 216 -13.64 -0.60 6.55
N GLU A 217 -14.47 -0.78 5.52
CA GLU A 217 -15.93 -0.67 5.68
C GLU A 217 -16.49 -1.77 6.58
N GLU A 218 -16.08 -3.03 6.35
CA GLU A 218 -16.49 -4.16 7.20
C GLU A 218 -16.14 -3.91 8.66
N HIS A 219 -14.92 -3.39 8.92
CA HIS A 219 -14.46 -3.06 10.27
C HIS A 219 -15.34 -1.99 10.92
N LEU A 220 -15.61 -0.88 10.21
CA LEU A 220 -16.46 0.21 10.72
C LEU A 220 -17.88 -0.26 11.00
N LEU A 221 -18.50 -1.00 10.08
CA LEU A 221 -19.87 -1.49 10.23
C LEU A 221 -20.00 -2.56 11.33
N ALA A 222 -18.95 -3.31 11.63
CA ALA A 222 -18.92 -4.24 12.76
C ALA A 222 -18.95 -3.52 14.11
N GLN A 223 -18.38 -2.31 14.20
CA GLN A 223 -18.41 -1.47 15.41
C GLN A 223 -19.66 -0.60 15.48
N ASN A 224 -20.08 -0.04 14.35
CA ASN A 224 -21.23 0.87 14.25
C ASN A 224 -22.06 0.57 12.98
N PRO A 225 -23.11 -0.25 13.10
CA PRO A 225 -23.96 -0.62 11.95
C PRO A 225 -24.69 0.55 11.29
N ASP A 226 -24.86 1.68 12.00
CA ASP A 226 -25.50 2.88 11.49
C ASP A 226 -24.53 3.85 10.80
N ALA A 227 -23.24 3.56 10.83
CA ALA A 227 -22.20 4.37 10.19
C ALA A 227 -22.28 4.24 8.66
N ARG A 228 -21.80 5.26 7.97
CA ARG A 228 -21.61 5.25 6.52
C ARG A 228 -20.17 5.63 6.16
N LEU A 229 -19.50 4.75 5.45
CA LEU A 229 -18.19 5.00 4.88
C LEU A 229 -18.32 5.20 3.37
N SER A 230 -18.10 6.42 2.89
CA SER A 230 -18.08 6.70 1.46
C SER A 230 -16.69 6.34 0.92
N LEU A 231 -16.62 5.31 0.09
CA LEU A 231 -15.38 4.76 -0.45
C LEU A 231 -14.99 5.47 -1.73
N TYR A 232 -13.72 5.85 -1.83
CA TYR A 232 -13.10 6.47 -3.01
C TYR A 232 -11.82 5.71 -3.34
N GLY A 233 -11.57 5.51 -4.63
CA GLY A 233 -10.35 4.82 -5.06
C GLY A 233 -9.89 5.28 -6.43
N GLN A 234 -8.58 5.14 -6.67
CA GLN A 234 -8.00 5.29 -8.00
C GLN A 234 -7.10 4.10 -8.29
N GLU A 235 -7.23 3.53 -9.48
CA GLU A 235 -6.46 2.37 -9.89
C GLU A 235 -5.99 2.49 -11.34
N TYR A 236 -4.72 2.14 -11.56
CA TYR A 236 -4.07 2.23 -12.87
C TYR A 236 -4.18 0.95 -13.70
N ASN A 237 -4.23 -0.22 -13.03
CA ASN A 237 -4.38 -1.49 -13.70
C ASN A 237 -5.84 -1.71 -14.10
N PRO A 238 -6.14 -1.91 -15.41
CA PRO A 238 -7.53 -2.00 -15.88
C PRO A 238 -8.30 -3.17 -15.29
N GLN A 239 -7.67 -4.33 -15.09
CA GLN A 239 -8.33 -5.51 -14.53
C GLN A 239 -8.65 -5.31 -13.04
N SER A 240 -7.68 -4.80 -12.26
CA SER A 240 -7.88 -4.48 -10.85
C SER A 240 -8.96 -3.42 -10.65
N TYR A 241 -8.95 -2.36 -11.47
CA TYR A 241 -9.99 -1.34 -11.48
C TYR A 241 -11.38 -1.93 -11.71
N ALA A 242 -11.53 -2.78 -12.74
CA ALA A 242 -12.81 -3.40 -13.08
C ALA A 242 -13.33 -4.30 -11.94
N ILE A 243 -12.46 -5.03 -11.26
CA ILE A 243 -12.81 -5.86 -10.09
C ILE A 243 -13.24 -4.98 -8.93
N CYS A 244 -12.46 -3.95 -8.57
CA CYS A 244 -12.76 -3.01 -7.49
C CYS A 244 -14.14 -2.37 -7.71
N LYS A 245 -14.38 -1.86 -8.91
CA LYS A 245 -15.65 -1.22 -9.29
C LYS A 245 -16.83 -2.19 -9.22
N SER A 246 -16.62 -3.43 -9.67
CA SER A 246 -17.65 -4.48 -9.64
C SER A 246 -18.03 -4.89 -8.21
N ASP A 247 -17.06 -5.00 -7.32
CA ASP A 247 -17.32 -5.32 -5.91
C ASP A 247 -18.13 -4.22 -5.22
N LEU A 248 -17.78 -2.97 -5.47
CA LEU A 248 -18.53 -1.82 -4.94
C LEU A 248 -19.96 -1.77 -5.47
N LEU A 249 -20.16 -2.01 -6.78
CA LEU A 249 -21.50 -2.12 -7.36
C LEU A 249 -22.32 -3.24 -6.70
N ALA A 250 -21.71 -4.42 -6.51
CA ALA A 250 -22.35 -5.56 -5.88
C ALA A 250 -22.80 -5.27 -4.43
N LYS A 251 -22.11 -4.37 -3.75
CA LYS A 251 -22.44 -3.87 -2.40
C LYS A 251 -23.43 -2.72 -2.38
N GLY A 252 -23.79 -2.20 -3.55
CA GLY A 252 -24.72 -1.06 -3.67
C GLY A 252 -24.08 0.31 -3.48
N HIS A 253 -22.74 0.40 -3.52
CA HIS A 253 -22.01 1.66 -3.47
C HIS A 253 -22.09 2.45 -4.78
N ASP A 254 -21.75 3.73 -4.70
CA ASP A 254 -21.58 4.59 -5.87
C ASP A 254 -20.23 4.29 -6.55
N ALA A 255 -20.30 3.53 -7.65
CA ALA A 255 -19.11 3.13 -8.42
C ALA A 255 -18.43 4.30 -9.13
N SER A 256 -19.06 5.50 -9.22
CA SER A 256 -18.41 6.70 -9.77
C SER A 256 -17.29 7.25 -8.90
N ASN A 257 -17.20 6.78 -7.65
CA ASN A 257 -16.12 7.11 -6.73
C ASN A 257 -14.82 6.31 -6.99
N ILE A 258 -14.85 5.35 -7.92
CA ILE A 258 -13.64 4.63 -8.36
C ILE A 258 -13.24 5.16 -9.72
N ALA A 259 -12.03 5.73 -9.79
CA ALA A 259 -11.48 6.32 -10.99
C ALA A 259 -10.39 5.42 -11.60
N PHE A 260 -10.41 5.30 -12.94
CA PHE A 260 -9.32 4.68 -13.67
C PHE A 260 -8.25 5.70 -14.01
N GLY A 261 -6.98 5.38 -13.73
CA GLY A 261 -5.86 6.24 -14.13
C GLY A 261 -4.71 6.23 -13.14
N ASN A 262 -3.61 6.86 -13.55
CA ASN A 262 -2.38 6.92 -12.77
C ASN A 262 -2.41 8.11 -11.79
N THR A 263 -2.51 7.82 -10.51
CA THR A 263 -2.54 8.81 -9.42
C THR A 263 -1.40 9.82 -9.45
N LEU A 264 -0.20 9.41 -9.90
CA LEU A 264 0.96 10.30 -9.92
C LEU A 264 0.89 11.34 -11.04
N THR A 265 0.25 11.04 -12.15
CA THR A 265 0.17 11.92 -13.32
C THR A 265 -1.18 12.58 -13.53
N ASP A 266 -2.23 11.95 -13.02
CA ASP A 266 -3.61 12.38 -13.17
C ASP A 266 -4.42 12.08 -11.91
N ASP A 267 -4.38 13.00 -10.95
CA ASP A 267 -5.19 12.92 -9.73
C ASP A 267 -6.67 13.13 -10.07
N ALA A 268 -7.45 12.05 -10.11
CA ALA A 268 -8.88 12.08 -10.41
C ALA A 268 -9.72 12.86 -9.38
N PHE A 269 -9.19 13.07 -8.18
CA PHE A 269 -9.88 13.74 -7.07
C PHE A 269 -9.21 15.06 -6.68
N LYS A 270 -8.77 15.85 -7.67
CA LYS A 270 -8.16 17.18 -7.44
C LYS A 270 -9.05 18.04 -6.55
N GLY A 271 -8.44 18.68 -5.54
CA GLY A 271 -9.12 19.56 -4.60
C GLY A 271 -10.06 18.85 -3.61
N ARG A 272 -10.15 17.52 -3.64
CA ARG A 272 -10.91 16.76 -2.66
C ARG A 272 -10.00 16.24 -1.56
N GLN A 273 -10.49 16.33 -0.33
CA GLN A 273 -9.85 15.82 0.87
C GLN A 273 -10.77 14.80 1.56
N PHE A 274 -10.17 13.92 2.37
CA PHE A 274 -10.86 12.77 2.96
C PHE A 274 -10.56 12.66 4.45
N ASP A 275 -11.51 12.09 5.20
CA ASP A 275 -11.33 11.82 6.63
C ASP A 275 -10.22 10.79 6.85
N PHE A 276 -10.22 9.76 6.03
CA PHE A 276 -9.24 8.68 6.06
C PHE A 276 -8.66 8.43 4.67
N CYS A 277 -7.36 8.17 4.65
CA CYS A 277 -6.64 7.76 3.45
C CYS A 277 -5.84 6.51 3.76
N MET A 278 -5.73 5.58 2.82
CA MET A 278 -4.85 4.43 2.97
C MET A 278 -4.25 4.02 1.63
N SER A 279 -3.09 3.36 1.68
CA SER A 279 -2.42 2.90 0.47
C SER A 279 -1.46 1.76 0.77
N ASN A 280 -1.34 0.83 -0.16
CA ASN A 280 -0.22 -0.07 -0.29
C ASN A 280 0.37 0.10 -1.70
N PRO A 281 1.25 1.10 -1.90
CA PRO A 281 1.82 1.38 -3.22
C PRO A 281 2.81 0.29 -3.63
N PRO A 282 3.12 0.13 -4.92
CA PRO A 282 4.13 -0.80 -5.38
C PRO A 282 5.52 -0.42 -4.84
N TYR A 283 6.26 -1.41 -4.31
CA TYR A 283 7.58 -1.21 -3.70
C TYR A 283 8.69 -1.23 -4.75
N GLY A 284 9.62 -0.25 -4.66
CA GLY A 284 10.82 -0.24 -5.51
C GLY A 284 10.52 -0.07 -7.00
N VAL A 285 9.34 0.42 -7.35
CA VAL A 285 8.96 0.64 -8.74
C VAL A 285 9.52 1.97 -9.24
N ASP A 286 10.18 1.90 -10.39
CA ASP A 286 10.70 3.07 -11.11
C ASP A 286 9.55 3.95 -11.62
N TRP A 287 9.57 5.23 -11.24
CA TRP A 287 8.63 6.24 -11.74
C TRP A 287 9.22 7.16 -12.81
N LYS A 288 10.36 6.79 -13.38
CA LYS A 288 11.12 7.59 -14.36
C LYS A 288 10.28 7.99 -15.58
N GLN A 289 9.40 7.10 -16.04
CA GLN A 289 8.47 7.41 -17.13
C GLN A 289 7.50 8.55 -16.80
N TYR A 290 7.18 8.76 -15.52
CA TYR A 290 6.28 9.80 -15.03
C TYR A 290 7.02 11.06 -14.53
N ALA A 291 8.35 11.02 -14.48
CA ALA A 291 9.16 12.06 -13.85
C ALA A 291 8.91 13.46 -14.42
N LYS A 292 8.67 13.56 -15.74
CA LYS A 292 8.35 14.83 -16.39
C LYS A 292 7.05 15.45 -15.87
N ALA A 293 6.00 14.63 -15.72
CA ALA A 293 4.69 15.10 -15.25
C ALA A 293 4.76 15.49 -13.76
N VAL A 294 5.37 14.64 -12.93
CA VAL A 294 5.54 14.87 -11.49
C VAL A 294 6.39 16.10 -11.21
N THR A 295 7.51 16.28 -11.94
CA THR A 295 8.37 17.46 -11.79
C THR A 295 7.64 18.74 -12.23
N LYS A 296 6.92 18.67 -13.34
CA LYS A 296 6.10 19.79 -13.83
C LYS A 296 5.07 20.21 -12.79
N GLU A 297 4.33 19.26 -12.20
CA GLU A 297 3.36 19.56 -11.15
C GLU A 297 4.02 20.23 -9.95
N ARG A 298 5.15 19.67 -9.45
CA ARG A 298 5.89 20.29 -8.33
C ARG A 298 6.27 21.73 -8.62
N ASP A 299 6.79 22.01 -9.83
CA ASP A 299 7.30 23.32 -10.19
C ASP A 299 6.16 24.34 -10.44
N GLU A 300 5.03 23.90 -11.00
CA GLU A 300 3.87 24.75 -11.29
C GLU A 300 2.99 25.02 -10.07
N ALA A 301 2.78 24.01 -9.20
CA ALA A 301 1.94 24.14 -8.02
C ALA A 301 2.64 24.88 -6.85
N GLY A 302 3.97 25.00 -6.91
CA GLY A 302 4.76 25.69 -5.88
C GLY A 302 4.61 25.05 -4.49
N PRO A 303 4.63 25.83 -3.40
CA PRO A 303 4.65 25.31 -2.03
C PRO A 303 3.37 24.59 -1.61
N TYR A 304 2.28 24.75 -2.35
CA TYR A 304 0.97 24.12 -2.06
C TYR A 304 0.75 22.83 -2.84
N GLY A 305 1.68 22.45 -3.72
CA GLY A 305 1.59 21.20 -4.49
C GLY A 305 1.91 19.97 -3.66
N ARG A 306 1.30 18.84 -4.01
CA ARG A 306 1.51 17.57 -3.28
C ARG A 306 2.97 17.11 -3.28
N PHE A 307 3.80 17.52 -4.23
CA PHE A 307 5.22 17.17 -4.33
C PHE A 307 6.18 18.29 -3.92
N ALA A 308 5.67 19.38 -3.34
CA ALA A 308 6.47 20.53 -2.91
C ALA A 308 7.62 20.17 -1.94
N PRO A 309 7.47 19.26 -0.98
CA PRO A 309 8.53 18.93 -0.03
C PRO A 309 9.78 18.33 -0.68
N GLY A 310 9.63 17.61 -1.80
CA GLY A 310 10.75 17.02 -2.52
C GLY A 310 10.34 15.87 -3.43
N LEU A 311 11.29 15.35 -4.20
CA LEU A 311 11.10 14.17 -5.05
C LEU A 311 12.09 13.09 -4.63
N PRO A 312 11.63 11.82 -4.46
CA PRO A 312 12.51 10.70 -4.19
C PRO A 312 13.35 10.35 -5.42
N ALA A 313 14.32 9.44 -5.26
CA ALA A 313 15.04 8.86 -6.39
C ALA A 313 14.05 8.21 -7.38
N THR A 314 14.34 8.32 -8.69
CA THR A 314 13.44 7.79 -9.73
C THR A 314 13.27 6.28 -9.69
N SER A 315 14.15 5.56 -9.01
CA SER A 315 14.08 4.11 -8.81
C SER A 315 13.08 3.66 -7.75
N ASP A 316 12.51 4.58 -6.95
CA ASP A 316 11.57 4.25 -5.88
C ASP A 316 10.51 5.35 -5.68
N GLY A 317 9.28 5.07 -6.09
CA GLY A 317 8.16 6.02 -6.07
C GLY A 317 7.34 6.06 -4.78
N GLN A 318 7.61 5.21 -3.78
CA GLN A 318 6.76 5.07 -2.58
C GLN A 318 6.48 6.40 -1.87
N MET A 319 7.51 7.25 -1.71
CA MET A 319 7.36 8.56 -1.05
C MET A 319 6.46 9.54 -1.83
N LEU A 320 6.25 9.34 -3.13
CA LEU A 320 5.27 10.15 -3.89
C LEU A 320 3.83 9.84 -3.44
N PHE A 321 3.53 8.57 -3.17
CA PHE A 321 2.23 8.18 -2.63
C PHE A 321 2.06 8.66 -1.19
N LEU A 322 3.11 8.61 -0.37
CA LEU A 322 3.08 9.18 0.99
C LEU A 322 2.75 10.67 0.98
N LEU A 323 3.40 11.45 0.12
CA LEU A 323 3.10 12.87 -0.09
C LEU A 323 1.68 13.10 -0.61
N HIS A 324 1.23 12.25 -1.53
CA HIS A 324 -0.13 12.32 -2.05
C HIS A 324 -1.17 12.09 -0.96
N LEU A 325 -1.00 11.07 -0.10
CA LEU A 325 -1.90 10.83 1.02
C LEU A 325 -1.91 12.02 2.00
N ALA A 326 -0.74 12.55 2.37
CA ALA A 326 -0.65 13.71 3.25
C ALA A 326 -1.41 14.93 2.68
N HIS A 327 -1.37 15.12 1.36
CA HIS A 327 -2.11 16.19 0.68
C HIS A 327 -3.63 15.92 0.60
N LYS A 328 -4.05 14.65 0.66
CA LYS A 328 -5.45 14.23 0.59
C LYS A 328 -6.16 14.16 1.94
N MET A 329 -5.45 14.24 3.04
CA MET A 329 -6.06 14.31 4.38
C MET A 329 -6.90 15.59 4.50
N ARG A 330 -8.07 15.47 5.13
CA ARG A 330 -8.92 16.60 5.47
C ARG A 330 -8.12 17.66 6.25
N ALA A 331 -8.41 18.93 6.00
CA ALA A 331 -7.71 20.02 6.66
C ALA A 331 -7.94 20.00 8.19
N PRO A 332 -6.93 20.40 8.99
CA PRO A 332 -7.07 20.42 10.46
C PRO A 332 -8.24 21.26 10.95
N GLU A 333 -8.51 22.40 10.29
CA GLU A 333 -9.63 23.30 10.59
C GLU A 333 -11.02 22.67 10.37
N ASP A 334 -11.09 21.63 9.53
CA ASP A 334 -12.31 20.87 9.22
C ASP A 334 -12.41 19.56 10.02
N GLY A 335 -11.59 19.41 11.07
CA GLY A 335 -11.55 18.23 11.94
C GLY A 335 -10.34 17.32 11.72
N GLY A 336 -9.53 17.60 10.71
CA GLY A 336 -8.35 16.81 10.38
C GLY A 336 -8.64 15.51 9.65
N GLY A 337 -7.59 14.90 9.13
CA GLY A 337 -7.63 13.60 8.46
C GLY A 337 -6.47 12.72 8.90
N ARG A 338 -6.63 11.40 8.72
CA ARG A 338 -5.61 10.41 9.02
C ARG A 338 -5.25 9.60 7.78
N ALA A 339 -4.00 9.19 7.68
CA ALA A 339 -3.56 8.33 6.59
C ALA A 339 -2.72 7.16 7.10
N GLY A 340 -2.92 5.99 6.50
CA GLY A 340 -2.12 4.79 6.75
C GLY A 340 -1.51 4.27 5.46
N ILE A 341 -0.20 4.04 5.43
CA ILE A 341 0.50 3.55 4.23
C ILE A 341 1.48 2.45 4.60
N VAL A 342 1.49 1.41 3.77
CA VAL A 342 2.48 0.33 3.88
C VAL A 342 3.64 0.63 2.94
N MET A 343 4.86 0.61 3.46
CA MET A 343 6.08 0.87 2.67
C MET A 343 7.20 -0.08 3.08
N ASN A 344 8.20 -0.25 2.24
CA ASN A 344 9.44 -0.92 2.63
C ASN A 344 10.32 0.01 3.50
N GLY A 345 11.52 -0.45 3.87
CA GLY A 345 12.42 0.30 4.74
C GLY A 345 13.09 1.52 4.10
N SER A 346 13.15 1.61 2.77
CA SER A 346 13.90 2.67 2.09
C SER A 346 13.46 4.10 2.44
N PRO A 347 12.16 4.41 2.60
CA PRO A 347 11.69 5.72 3.03
C PRO A 347 12.21 6.18 4.39
N LEU A 348 12.62 5.27 5.26
CA LEU A 348 13.09 5.60 6.61
C LEU A 348 14.46 6.31 6.60
N PHE A 349 15.38 5.92 5.71
CA PHE A 349 16.78 6.36 5.79
C PHE A 349 17.44 6.70 4.46
N ASN A 350 16.88 6.35 3.30
CA ASN A 350 17.52 6.65 2.01
C ASN A 350 17.66 8.16 1.78
N GLY A 351 18.78 8.53 1.15
CA GLY A 351 19.09 9.90 0.75
C GLY A 351 19.88 10.68 1.80
N ALA A 352 20.93 11.37 1.34
CA ALA A 352 21.76 12.24 2.17
C ALA A 352 21.00 13.50 2.62
N ALA A 353 21.57 14.25 3.56
CA ALA A 353 21.07 15.55 3.99
C ALA A 353 20.78 16.48 2.80
N GLU A 354 19.64 17.16 2.83
CA GLU A 354 19.11 18.04 1.77
C GLU A 354 18.74 17.34 0.45
N SER A 355 18.80 16.00 0.39
CA SER A 355 18.23 15.26 -0.75
C SER A 355 16.70 15.24 -0.69
N GLY A 356 16.06 14.92 -1.82
CA GLY A 356 14.61 14.82 -1.90
C GLY A 356 13.97 13.94 -0.81
N PRO A 357 14.41 12.69 -0.61
CA PRO A 357 13.87 11.85 0.46
C PRO A 357 14.08 12.42 1.87
N SER A 358 15.26 12.99 2.15
CA SER A 358 15.54 13.62 3.44
C SER A 358 14.66 14.85 3.67
N ASN A 359 14.42 15.67 2.63
CA ASN A 359 13.54 16.83 2.71
C ASN A 359 12.07 16.44 2.89
N ILE A 360 11.63 15.32 2.31
CA ILE A 360 10.27 14.77 2.53
C ILE A 360 10.12 14.37 4.00
N ARG A 361 11.06 13.61 4.57
CA ARG A 361 11.05 13.26 6.01
C ARG A 361 11.07 14.49 6.89
N ARG A 362 11.93 15.45 6.56
CA ARG A 362 12.00 16.75 7.26
C ARG A 362 10.64 17.42 7.31
N TRP A 363 10.00 17.56 6.16
CA TRP A 363 8.68 18.19 6.06
C TRP A 363 7.62 17.46 6.88
N LEU A 364 7.55 16.13 6.77
CA LEU A 364 6.59 15.31 7.52
C LEU A 364 6.77 15.45 9.03
N LEU A 365 8.01 15.46 9.52
CA LEU A 365 8.33 15.54 10.95
C LEU A 365 8.20 16.97 11.48
N GLU A 366 8.70 17.99 10.76
CA GLU A 366 8.58 19.39 11.16
C GLU A 366 7.13 19.89 11.10
N SER A 367 6.29 19.33 10.21
CA SER A 367 4.84 19.59 10.15
C SER A 367 4.04 18.73 11.13
N ASP A 368 4.69 17.93 11.96
CA ASP A 368 4.07 17.04 12.96
C ASP A 368 3.03 16.07 12.40
N LEU A 369 3.25 15.54 11.20
CA LEU A 369 2.30 14.66 10.50
C LEU A 369 2.47 13.18 10.87
N VAL A 370 3.71 12.72 11.17
CA VAL A 370 3.97 11.32 11.48
C VAL A 370 3.56 11.03 12.92
N GLU A 371 2.58 10.15 13.11
CA GLU A 371 2.11 9.77 14.44
C GLU A 371 2.78 8.48 14.93
N ALA A 372 2.78 7.44 14.08
CA ALA A 372 3.39 6.16 14.42
C ALA A 372 4.00 5.47 13.20
N ILE A 373 5.01 4.63 13.45
CA ILE A 373 5.58 3.72 12.46
C ILE A 373 5.68 2.34 13.11
N VAL A 374 5.03 1.34 12.49
CA VAL A 374 5.02 -0.04 12.97
C VAL A 374 5.82 -0.92 12.02
N ALA A 375 6.89 -1.55 12.50
CA ALA A 375 7.62 -2.55 11.74
C ALA A 375 6.84 -3.87 11.71
N LEU A 376 6.68 -4.45 10.51
CA LEU A 376 6.00 -5.72 10.32
C LEU A 376 6.99 -6.89 10.24
N PRO A 377 6.56 -8.12 10.54
CA PRO A 377 7.36 -9.32 10.31
C PRO A 377 7.78 -9.44 8.85
N THR A 378 8.95 -9.97 8.59
CA THR A 378 9.36 -10.36 7.23
C THR A 378 8.52 -11.52 6.71
N ASN A 379 8.47 -11.72 5.39
CA ASN A 379 7.66 -12.75 4.74
C ASN A 379 6.14 -12.63 5.03
N MET A 380 5.67 -11.40 5.19
CA MET A 380 4.24 -11.06 5.36
C MET A 380 3.52 -10.89 4.03
N PHE A 381 4.23 -10.55 2.95
CA PHE A 381 3.66 -10.25 1.63
C PHE A 381 3.93 -11.38 0.63
N PHE A 382 3.06 -11.51 -0.39
CA PHE A 382 3.06 -12.65 -1.31
C PHE A 382 4.27 -12.68 -2.25
N ASN A 383 4.79 -11.51 -2.63
CA ASN A 383 5.86 -11.35 -3.64
C ASN A 383 7.22 -10.97 -3.05
N THR A 384 7.28 -10.65 -1.76
CA THR A 384 8.52 -10.16 -1.15
C THR A 384 8.70 -10.66 0.28
N GLY A 385 9.95 -10.97 0.63
CA GLY A 385 10.35 -11.29 2.01
C GLY A 385 10.99 -10.11 2.75
N ILE A 386 10.98 -8.89 2.15
CA ILE A 386 11.62 -7.71 2.75
C ILE A 386 10.88 -7.21 3.98
N ALA A 387 11.57 -6.43 4.81
CA ALA A 387 10.95 -5.71 5.91
C ALA A 387 10.02 -4.61 5.39
N THR A 388 8.83 -4.55 5.94
CA THR A 388 7.81 -3.55 5.61
C THR A 388 7.34 -2.85 6.88
N TYR A 389 6.80 -1.65 6.70
CA TYR A 389 6.41 -0.75 7.79
C TYR A 389 5.06 -0.13 7.47
N ILE A 390 4.18 -0.06 8.47
CA ILE A 390 2.98 0.77 8.42
C ILE A 390 3.34 2.14 8.97
N TRP A 391 3.11 3.18 8.19
CA TRP A 391 3.19 4.57 8.65
C TRP A 391 1.78 5.10 8.88
N ILE A 392 1.56 5.70 10.04
CA ILE A 392 0.33 6.41 10.37
C ILE A 392 0.64 7.90 10.42
N LEU A 393 -0.10 8.65 9.61
CA LEU A 393 -0.09 10.11 9.58
C LEU A 393 -1.39 10.63 10.21
N ASP A 394 -1.27 11.69 10.99
CA ASP A 394 -2.40 12.46 11.52
C ASP A 394 -2.01 13.94 11.51
N ASN A 395 -2.81 14.78 10.85
CA ASN A 395 -2.59 16.23 10.82
C ASN A 395 -3.33 16.98 11.94
N ASN A 396 -4.04 16.25 12.78
CA ASN A 396 -4.73 16.77 13.97
C ASN A 396 -4.59 15.81 15.15
N LYS A 397 -3.32 15.52 15.50
CA LYS A 397 -2.95 14.60 16.58
C LYS A 397 -3.58 14.98 17.92
N HIS A 398 -3.89 13.96 18.72
CA HIS A 398 -4.24 14.16 20.12
C HIS A 398 -3.15 15.01 20.83
N PRO A 399 -3.54 15.91 21.77
CA PRO A 399 -2.57 16.78 22.47
C PRO A 399 -1.36 16.05 23.05
N ASP A 400 -1.54 14.85 23.59
CA ASP A 400 -0.46 14.04 24.20
C ASP A 400 0.50 13.45 23.16
N ARG A 401 0.13 13.39 21.89
CA ARG A 401 0.94 12.87 20.78
C ARG A 401 1.61 13.98 19.95
N LYS A 402 1.27 15.25 20.20
CA LYS A 402 1.83 16.39 19.46
C LYS A 402 3.34 16.51 19.65
N GLY A 403 4.07 16.67 18.54
CA GLY A 403 5.53 16.77 18.53
C GLY A 403 6.25 15.44 18.74
N LEU A 404 5.51 14.33 18.80
CA LEU A 404 6.01 12.99 19.09
C LEU A 404 5.72 12.01 17.96
N VAL A 405 6.59 11.02 17.81
CA VAL A 405 6.44 9.86 16.93
C VAL A 405 6.63 8.60 17.74
N GLN A 406 5.69 7.66 17.61
CA GLN A 406 5.81 6.34 18.21
C GLN A 406 6.39 5.35 17.18
N LEU A 407 7.50 4.70 17.53
CA LEU A 407 8.04 3.56 16.78
C LEU A 407 7.64 2.26 17.50
N ILE A 408 7.07 1.30 16.75
CA ILE A 408 6.63 0.01 17.30
C ILE A 408 7.31 -1.13 16.55
N ASP A 409 8.07 -1.96 17.24
CA ASP A 409 8.66 -3.17 16.68
C ASP A 409 7.67 -4.34 16.75
N GLY A 410 6.91 -4.52 15.68
CA GLY A 410 5.97 -5.63 15.49
C GLY A 410 6.61 -6.89 14.88
N THR A 411 7.92 -6.90 14.63
CA THR A 411 8.60 -7.95 13.86
C THR A 411 8.53 -9.35 14.49
N SER A 412 8.30 -9.44 15.79
CA SER A 412 8.16 -10.70 16.55
C SER A 412 6.71 -11.18 16.72
N PHE A 413 5.71 -10.34 16.41
CA PHE A 413 4.29 -10.68 16.57
C PHE A 413 3.72 -11.32 15.32
N TRP A 414 3.90 -12.64 15.19
CA TRP A 414 3.42 -13.40 14.05
C TRP A 414 3.24 -14.88 14.35
N THR A 415 2.38 -15.51 13.58
CA THR A 415 2.11 -16.95 13.59
C THR A 415 2.57 -17.56 12.26
N LYS A 416 3.15 -18.77 12.30
CA LYS A 416 3.57 -19.48 11.09
C LYS A 416 2.34 -20.02 10.34
N MET A 417 2.23 -19.71 9.06
CA MET A 417 1.18 -20.26 8.19
C MET A 417 1.36 -21.76 7.98
N ARG A 418 0.26 -22.50 7.87
CA ARG A 418 0.27 -23.95 7.54
C ARG A 418 0.88 -24.23 6.17
N LYS A 419 0.68 -23.34 5.22
CA LYS A 419 1.19 -23.41 3.84
C LYS A 419 1.59 -22.02 3.38
N ASN A 420 2.79 -21.91 2.83
CA ASN A 420 3.23 -20.65 2.26
C ASN A 420 2.43 -20.30 1.00
N LEU A 421 2.17 -19.00 0.82
CA LEU A 421 1.52 -18.43 -0.35
C LEU A 421 2.54 -17.49 -1.04
N GLY A 422 3.28 -18.01 -2.01
CA GLY A 422 4.45 -17.31 -2.55
C GLY A 422 5.50 -17.11 -1.45
N SER A 423 5.99 -15.88 -1.28
CA SER A 423 6.92 -15.50 -0.22
C SER A 423 6.25 -15.39 1.16
N LYS A 424 4.92 -15.25 1.24
CA LYS A 424 4.19 -15.15 2.50
C LYS A 424 4.18 -16.48 3.23
N GLY A 425 4.88 -16.54 4.35
CA GLY A 425 4.93 -17.71 5.25
C GLY A 425 4.49 -17.40 6.67
N ARG A 426 4.21 -16.13 6.97
CA ARG A 426 3.82 -15.61 8.27
C ARG A 426 2.51 -14.83 8.16
N GLU A 427 1.74 -14.85 9.23
CA GLU A 427 0.51 -14.09 9.38
C GLU A 427 0.45 -13.42 10.75
N ILE A 428 -0.18 -12.26 10.82
CA ILE A 428 -0.50 -11.58 12.08
C ILE A 428 -1.85 -12.12 12.55
N SER A 429 -1.83 -12.95 13.59
CA SER A 429 -3.06 -13.46 14.20
C SER A 429 -3.82 -12.35 14.92
N ASP A 430 -5.09 -12.60 15.29
CA ASP A 430 -5.87 -11.65 16.08
C ASP A 430 -5.20 -11.34 17.44
N THR A 431 -4.50 -12.32 18.05
CA THR A 431 -3.73 -12.11 19.27
C THR A 431 -2.52 -11.22 19.04
N ASP A 432 -1.75 -11.47 17.97
CA ASP A 432 -0.59 -10.65 17.62
C ASP A 432 -1.01 -9.21 17.31
N ARG A 433 -2.11 -9.06 16.57
CA ARG A 433 -2.70 -7.76 16.25
C ARG A 433 -3.12 -6.99 17.51
N ALA A 434 -3.80 -7.64 18.44
CA ALA A 434 -4.21 -7.04 19.69
C ALA A 434 -3.01 -6.58 20.54
N GLN A 435 -1.88 -7.31 20.50
CA GLN A 435 -0.65 -6.89 21.19
C GLN A 435 -0.05 -5.63 20.56
N ILE A 436 0.03 -5.54 19.22
CA ILE A 436 0.53 -4.35 18.53
C ILE A 436 -0.38 -3.14 18.82
N LEU A 437 -1.69 -3.31 18.78
CA LEU A 437 -2.65 -2.26 19.11
C LEU A 437 -2.55 -1.81 20.56
N ARG A 438 -2.30 -2.73 21.49
CA ARG A 438 -2.05 -2.38 22.87
C ARG A 438 -0.80 -1.54 23.03
N LEU A 439 0.32 -1.92 22.39
CA LEU A 439 1.55 -1.10 22.39
C LEU A 439 1.29 0.31 21.85
N TYR A 440 0.47 0.42 20.79
CA TYR A 440 0.08 1.71 20.22
C TYR A 440 -0.74 2.54 21.22
N ALA A 441 -1.74 1.94 21.87
CA ALA A 441 -2.63 2.61 22.82
C ALA A 441 -1.94 2.99 24.13
N ASP A 442 -1.08 2.10 24.68
CA ASP A 442 -0.32 2.34 25.92
C ASP A 442 0.71 3.49 25.74
N PHE A 443 1.08 3.81 24.52
CA PHE A 443 1.93 4.95 24.10
C PHE A 443 3.23 5.07 24.93
N THR A 444 3.31 6.06 25.84
CA THR A 444 4.47 6.28 26.73
C THR A 444 4.64 5.19 27.79
N ASP A 445 3.55 4.50 28.14
CA ASP A 445 3.53 3.42 29.13
C ASP A 445 3.77 2.05 28.50
N ALA A 446 3.89 1.99 27.17
CA ALA A 446 4.14 0.76 26.43
C ALA A 446 5.52 0.16 26.77
N ASP A 447 5.63 -1.16 26.63
CA ASP A 447 6.89 -1.89 26.83
C ASP A 447 8.02 -1.29 25.96
N PRO A 448 9.08 -0.73 26.59
CA PRO A 448 10.17 -0.08 25.86
C PRO A 448 11.01 -1.03 25.00
N ASP A 449 10.86 -2.34 25.15
CA ASP A 449 11.49 -3.32 24.28
C ASP A 449 10.85 -3.39 22.90
N PHE A 450 9.58 -2.97 22.77
CA PHE A 450 8.78 -3.02 21.55
C PHE A 450 8.23 -1.65 21.12
N SER A 451 8.27 -0.63 21.97
CA SER A 451 7.77 0.71 21.64
C SER A 451 8.72 1.79 22.12
N LYS A 452 8.93 2.80 21.29
CA LYS A 452 9.71 4.01 21.62
C LYS A 452 8.93 5.23 21.19
N VAL A 453 8.77 6.19 22.09
CA VAL A 453 8.19 7.50 21.80
C VAL A 453 9.31 8.53 21.76
N LEU A 454 9.46 9.19 20.62
CA LEU A 454 10.56 10.10 20.33
C LEU A 454 10.02 11.45 19.85
N ARG A 455 10.70 12.54 20.15
CA ARG A 455 10.34 13.85 19.60
C ARG A 455 10.70 13.93 18.12
N ASN A 456 9.95 14.72 17.36
CA ASN A 456 10.19 14.92 15.93
C ASN A 456 11.62 15.38 15.62
N ASP A 457 12.24 16.20 16.48
CA ASP A 457 13.59 16.71 16.31
C ASP A 457 14.70 15.68 16.61
N GLU A 458 14.38 14.55 17.26
CA GLU A 458 15.35 13.48 17.51
C GLU A 458 15.76 12.73 16.23
N PHE A 459 14.99 12.87 15.16
CA PHE A 459 15.29 12.31 13.84
C PHE A 459 16.15 13.23 12.97
N GLY A 460 16.45 14.44 13.44
CA GLY A 460 17.24 15.44 12.73
C GLY A 460 18.73 15.31 13.01
N TYR A 461 19.52 15.63 11.98
CA TYR A 461 20.97 15.70 12.09
C TYR A 461 21.56 16.79 11.18
N TRP A 462 22.78 17.20 11.46
CA TRP A 462 23.56 18.02 10.55
C TRP A 462 24.71 17.19 9.97
N THR A 463 24.85 17.21 8.64
CA THR A 463 26.07 16.74 8.01
C THR A 463 27.07 17.88 7.97
N ILE A 464 28.18 17.75 8.68
CA ILE A 464 29.29 18.68 8.67
C ILE A 464 30.37 18.20 7.70
N THR A 465 31.06 19.13 7.06
CA THR A 465 32.25 18.85 6.25
C THR A 465 33.48 19.16 7.09
N VAL A 466 34.28 18.12 7.34
CA VAL A 466 35.55 18.19 8.06
C VAL A 466 36.66 18.36 7.02
N GLU A 467 37.30 19.51 7.03
CA GLU A 467 38.42 19.83 6.14
C GLU A 467 39.75 19.69 6.90
N ARG A 468 40.79 19.28 6.19
CA ARG A 468 42.16 19.20 6.69
C ARG A 468 43.11 19.98 5.76
N PRO A 469 44.25 20.52 6.28
CA PRO A 469 45.17 21.34 5.47
C PRO A 469 45.88 20.51 4.41
N LEU A 470 45.99 21.09 3.22
CA LEU A 470 46.93 20.64 2.21
C LEU A 470 48.34 20.98 2.69
N LEU A 471 49.23 20.00 2.74
CA LEU A 471 50.61 20.19 3.17
C LEU A 471 51.52 20.29 1.95
N ASP A 472 52.56 21.13 2.06
CA ASP A 472 53.66 21.20 1.12
C ASP A 472 54.65 20.04 1.32
N GLU A 473 55.73 19.98 0.52
CA GLU A 473 56.79 18.96 0.59
C GLU A 473 57.52 18.98 1.95
N CYS A 474 57.46 20.08 2.71
CA CYS A 474 58.07 20.21 4.02
C CYS A 474 57.07 19.90 5.16
N GLY A 475 55.84 19.45 4.85
CA GLY A 475 54.80 19.15 5.83
C GLY A 475 54.13 20.38 6.43
N LYS A 476 54.30 21.58 5.86
CA LYS A 476 53.62 22.80 6.30
C LYS A 476 52.34 23.04 5.55
N PRO A 477 51.31 23.61 6.24
CA PRO A 477 50.03 23.94 5.59
C PRO A 477 50.22 24.97 4.46
N VAL A 478 49.72 24.66 3.27
CA VAL A 478 49.61 25.60 2.16
C VAL A 478 48.46 26.56 2.47
N VAL A 479 48.74 27.87 2.41
CA VAL A 479 47.76 28.91 2.70
C VAL A 479 47.27 29.65 1.42
N ASP A 480 46.07 30.20 1.51
CA ASP A 480 45.53 31.08 0.46
C ASP A 480 46.04 32.53 0.58
N ARG A 481 45.57 33.42 -0.29
CA ARG A 481 45.91 34.85 -0.27
C ARG A 481 45.49 35.59 1.02
N LYS A 482 44.62 35.00 1.84
CA LYS A 482 44.12 35.50 3.11
C LYS A 482 44.76 34.82 4.32
N ALA A 483 45.89 34.10 4.10
CA ALA A 483 46.61 33.31 5.11
C ALA A 483 45.75 32.19 5.76
N LYS A 484 44.65 31.73 5.13
CA LYS A 484 43.87 30.59 5.58
C LYS A 484 44.41 29.28 4.99
N PRO A 485 44.45 28.17 5.74
CA PRO A 485 44.86 26.89 5.21
C PRO A 485 43.97 26.48 4.03
N LYS A 486 44.57 26.01 2.94
CA LYS A 486 43.84 25.42 1.83
C LYS A 486 43.43 24.01 2.19
N PRO A 487 42.16 23.62 1.91
CA PRO A 487 41.70 22.26 2.19
C PRO A 487 42.34 21.22 1.24
N ASP A 488 42.72 20.09 1.78
CA ASP A 488 43.09 18.88 1.03
C ASP A 488 41.86 18.08 0.68
N SER A 489 41.41 18.12 -0.56
CA SER A 489 40.21 17.40 -1.02
C SER A 489 40.26 15.87 -0.83
N LYS A 490 41.49 15.30 -0.73
CA LYS A 490 41.70 13.87 -0.50
C LYS A 490 41.53 13.45 0.95
N LYS A 491 41.64 14.43 1.87
CA LYS A 491 41.51 14.22 3.32
C LYS A 491 40.20 14.80 3.88
N ARG A 492 39.35 15.30 2.99
CA ARG A 492 37.99 15.75 3.37
C ARG A 492 37.16 14.58 3.82
N ASP A 493 36.43 14.78 4.91
CA ASP A 493 35.48 13.81 5.44
C ASP A 493 34.15 14.48 5.80
N THR A 494 33.14 13.71 6.09
CA THR A 494 31.83 14.18 6.49
C THR A 494 31.33 13.42 7.72
N GLU A 495 30.78 14.15 8.70
CA GLU A 495 30.19 13.57 9.90
C GLU A 495 28.73 13.97 10.04
N ASN A 496 27.89 13.06 10.55
CA ASN A 496 26.51 13.34 10.88
C ASN A 496 26.37 13.60 12.38
N VAL A 497 26.02 14.82 12.73
CA VAL A 497 25.86 15.28 14.11
C VAL A 497 24.37 15.29 14.46
N PRO A 498 23.86 14.38 15.32
CA PRO A 498 22.46 14.40 15.75
C PRO A 498 22.12 15.72 16.46
N PHE A 499 20.90 16.21 16.28
CA PHE A 499 20.42 17.42 17.00
C PHE A 499 20.48 17.25 18.52
N THR A 500 20.36 16.01 18.96
CA THR A 500 20.36 15.63 20.39
C THR A 500 21.74 15.28 20.96
N TYR A 501 22.83 15.48 20.19
CA TYR A 501 24.16 15.17 20.69
C TYR A 501 24.45 15.88 22.02
N GLY A 502 25.10 15.17 22.94
CA GLY A 502 25.39 15.66 24.29
C GLY A 502 24.16 15.91 25.18
N GLY A 503 23.00 15.32 24.83
CA GLY A 503 21.74 15.53 25.57
C GLY A 503 21.04 16.84 25.23
N SER A 504 21.41 17.49 24.11
CA SER A 504 20.76 18.74 23.68
C SER A 504 19.27 18.52 23.40
N THR A 505 18.46 19.46 23.89
CA THR A 505 17.02 19.56 23.63
C THR A 505 16.67 20.80 22.79
N ALA A 506 17.70 21.52 22.32
CA ALA A 506 17.52 22.76 21.57
C ALA A 506 17.05 22.53 20.12
N GLY A 507 17.06 21.28 19.62
CA GLY A 507 16.70 20.94 18.25
C GLY A 507 17.49 21.75 17.22
N PRO A 508 16.88 22.17 16.09
CA PRO A 508 17.58 22.95 15.07
C PRO A 508 18.18 24.28 15.55
N ALA A 509 17.66 24.87 16.63
CA ALA A 509 18.16 26.14 17.18
C ALA A 509 19.55 26.02 17.79
N GLY A 510 19.93 24.84 18.31
CA GLY A 510 21.23 24.57 18.90
C GLY A 510 22.38 24.32 17.91
N LYS A 511 22.17 24.54 16.60
CA LYS A 511 23.07 24.14 15.52
C LYS A 511 24.55 24.43 15.78
N ALA A 512 24.89 25.66 16.09
CA ALA A 512 26.31 26.08 16.21
C ALA A 512 26.98 25.46 17.44
N GLU A 513 26.29 25.43 18.57
CA GLU A 513 26.81 24.95 19.85
C GLU A 513 26.98 23.41 19.81
N VAL A 514 25.94 22.70 19.36
CA VAL A 514 25.94 21.23 19.28
C VAL A 514 26.99 20.73 18.30
N ILE A 515 27.09 21.32 17.10
CA ILE A 515 28.09 20.97 16.11
C ILE A 515 29.51 21.23 16.63
N GLN A 516 29.74 22.38 17.28
CA GLN A 516 31.06 22.68 17.80
C GLN A 516 31.43 21.71 18.95
N SER A 517 30.50 21.41 19.84
CA SER A 517 30.72 20.45 20.93
C SER A 517 31.06 19.05 20.38
N TYR A 518 30.31 18.57 19.37
CA TYR A 518 30.60 17.31 18.70
C TYR A 518 32.01 17.32 18.08
N PHE A 519 32.32 18.35 17.32
CA PHE A 519 33.60 18.48 16.63
C PHE A 519 34.78 18.47 17.61
N ASP A 520 34.69 19.21 18.72
CA ASP A 520 35.75 19.30 19.71
C ASP A 520 35.91 17.99 20.50
N THR A 521 34.85 17.22 20.69
CA THR A 521 34.85 15.98 21.49
C THR A 521 35.17 14.75 20.64
N GLU A 522 34.56 14.62 19.46
CA GLU A 522 34.62 13.38 18.66
C GLU A 522 35.60 13.45 17.49
N VAL A 523 35.86 14.65 16.92
CA VAL A 523 36.68 14.78 15.71
C VAL A 523 38.09 15.26 16.05
N LYS A 524 38.19 16.36 16.78
CA LYS A 524 39.46 17.06 17.02
C LYS A 524 40.51 16.26 17.78
N PRO A 525 40.17 15.37 18.74
CA PRO A 525 41.17 14.50 19.39
C PRO A 525 41.88 13.55 18.43
N HIS A 526 41.18 13.13 17.35
CA HIS A 526 41.72 12.22 16.34
C HIS A 526 42.40 12.95 15.18
N VAL A 527 41.96 14.18 14.89
CA VAL A 527 42.44 15.02 13.76
C VAL A 527 42.60 16.47 14.24
N PRO A 528 43.66 16.77 15.00
CA PRO A 528 43.85 18.08 15.63
C PRO A 528 44.00 19.27 14.65
N ASP A 529 44.38 18.99 13.40
CA ASP A 529 44.55 19.95 12.31
C ASP A 529 43.28 20.25 11.52
N ALA A 530 42.16 19.57 11.85
CA ALA A 530 40.90 19.73 11.15
C ALA A 530 40.12 20.97 11.53
N TRP A 531 39.23 21.42 10.64
CA TRP A 531 38.25 22.47 10.89
C TRP A 531 36.91 22.14 10.18
N ILE A 532 35.83 22.77 10.65
CA ILE A 532 34.49 22.65 10.05
C ILE A 532 34.37 23.68 8.91
N ASP A 533 33.92 23.24 7.73
CA ASP A 533 33.41 24.13 6.68
C ASP A 533 31.94 24.47 6.95
N TRP A 534 31.68 25.51 7.70
CA TRP A 534 30.33 25.94 8.10
C TRP A 534 29.42 26.29 6.92
N ALA A 535 30.01 26.69 5.77
CA ALA A 535 29.22 26.98 4.57
C ALA A 535 28.64 25.74 3.90
N LYS A 536 29.16 24.55 4.25
CA LYS A 536 28.71 23.26 3.72
C LYS A 536 27.90 22.43 4.70
N VAL A 537 27.53 22.99 5.84
CA VAL A 537 26.70 22.29 6.82
C VAL A 537 25.29 22.13 6.27
N LYS A 538 24.84 20.87 6.15
CA LYS A 538 23.53 20.48 5.61
C LYS A 538 22.65 19.91 6.71
N THR A 539 21.34 20.13 6.60
CA THR A 539 20.35 19.55 7.50
C THR A 539 19.74 18.30 6.86
N GLY A 540 19.70 17.21 7.62
CA GLY A 540 19.10 15.95 7.20
C GLY A 540 18.13 15.39 8.24
N TYR A 541 17.25 14.51 7.79
CA TYR A 541 16.34 13.75 8.64
C TYR A 541 16.37 12.30 8.22
N GLU A 542 16.51 11.39 9.20
CA GLU A 542 16.40 9.95 9.01
C GLU A 542 15.68 9.32 10.21
N ILE A 543 15.04 8.18 9.98
CA ILE A 543 14.36 7.42 11.03
C ILE A 543 15.12 6.10 11.19
N PRO A 544 16.16 6.04 12.03
CA PRO A 544 17.01 4.86 12.18
C PRO A 544 16.31 3.80 13.02
N PHE A 545 15.18 3.27 12.51
CA PHE A 545 14.25 2.40 13.23
C PHE A 545 14.97 1.24 13.94
N THR A 546 15.80 0.50 13.23
CA THR A 546 16.51 -0.65 13.78
C THR A 546 17.47 -0.28 14.90
N ARG A 547 18.05 0.93 14.88
CA ARG A 547 18.96 1.41 15.92
C ARG A 547 18.26 1.55 17.27
N HIS A 548 16.99 1.95 17.28
CA HIS A 548 16.21 2.14 18.52
C HIS A 548 15.84 0.82 19.20
N PHE A 549 15.79 -0.28 18.45
CA PHE A 549 15.43 -1.61 18.94
C PHE A 549 16.60 -2.60 18.93
N TYR A 550 17.81 -2.12 18.55
CA TYR A 550 18.98 -2.98 18.52
C TYR A 550 19.38 -3.43 19.93
N LYS A 551 19.38 -4.75 20.11
CA LYS A 551 19.93 -5.40 21.31
C LYS A 551 21.22 -6.08 20.93
N TYR A 552 22.35 -5.66 21.54
CA TYR A 552 23.61 -6.34 21.32
C TYR A 552 23.54 -7.76 21.87
N VAL A 553 23.64 -8.74 21.01
CA VAL A 553 23.80 -10.14 21.38
C VAL A 553 25.27 -10.49 21.16
N PRO A 554 26.06 -10.75 22.22
CA PRO A 554 27.44 -11.12 22.04
C PRO A 554 27.54 -12.41 21.20
N PRO A 555 28.52 -12.52 20.32
CA PRO A 555 28.72 -13.75 19.54
C PRO A 555 28.95 -14.92 20.49
N ARG A 556 28.39 -16.07 20.15
CA ARG A 556 28.62 -17.30 20.94
C ARG A 556 30.12 -17.59 21.06
N PRO A 557 30.59 -18.12 22.20
CA PRO A 557 31.96 -18.55 22.34
C PRO A 557 32.37 -19.51 21.22
N LEU A 558 33.58 -19.37 20.70
CA LEU A 558 34.08 -20.18 19.58
C LEU A 558 33.93 -21.68 19.87
N ALA A 559 34.22 -22.10 21.12
CA ALA A 559 34.09 -23.49 21.54
C ALA A 559 32.66 -24.07 21.42
N GLU A 560 31.61 -23.24 21.59
CA GLU A 560 30.22 -23.68 21.38
C GLU A 560 29.89 -23.84 19.90
N ILE A 561 30.43 -22.94 19.07
CA ILE A 561 30.26 -22.99 17.61
C ILE A 561 30.95 -24.24 17.07
N ASP A 562 32.19 -24.51 17.52
CA ASP A 562 32.95 -25.69 17.12
C ASP A 562 32.24 -27.00 17.52
N ALA A 563 31.72 -27.05 18.76
CA ALA A 563 30.97 -28.21 19.24
C ALA A 563 29.67 -28.47 18.43
N ASP A 564 28.98 -27.41 18.00
CA ASP A 564 27.80 -27.52 17.14
C ASP A 564 28.19 -27.96 15.71
N LEU A 565 29.30 -27.46 15.16
CA LEU A 565 29.83 -27.91 13.88
C LEU A 565 30.19 -29.40 13.92
N ASP A 566 30.90 -29.85 14.96
CA ASP A 566 31.25 -31.25 15.12
C ASP A 566 30.05 -32.18 15.17
N LYS A 567 28.96 -31.76 15.89
CA LYS A 567 27.69 -32.48 15.89
C LYS A 567 27.06 -32.58 14.52
N GLN A 568 27.06 -31.48 13.73
CA GLN A 568 26.49 -31.50 12.38
C GLN A 568 27.31 -32.35 11.42
N VAL A 569 28.64 -32.28 11.54
CA VAL A 569 29.55 -33.14 10.75
C VAL A 569 29.33 -34.62 11.07
N ALA A 570 29.22 -34.97 12.37
CA ALA A 570 28.92 -36.35 12.77
C ALA A 570 27.59 -36.84 12.18
N LYS A 571 26.54 -36.00 12.24
CA LYS A 571 25.23 -36.33 11.69
C LYS A 571 25.26 -36.52 10.16
N ILE A 572 26.03 -35.68 9.45
CA ILE A 572 26.21 -35.82 8.00
C ILE A 572 26.93 -37.12 7.68
N LEU A 573 27.98 -37.48 8.43
CA LEU A 573 28.70 -38.73 8.24
C LEU A 573 27.84 -39.98 8.51
N ASP A 574 26.97 -39.91 9.52
CA ASP A 574 26.01 -41.01 9.81
C ASP A 574 24.98 -41.18 8.68
N LEU A 575 24.42 -40.05 8.18
CA LEU A 575 23.49 -40.08 7.03
C LEU A 575 24.16 -40.60 5.74
N LEU A 576 25.43 -40.26 5.50
CA LEU A 576 26.18 -40.78 4.36
C LEU A 576 26.41 -42.30 4.47
N ARG A 577 26.70 -42.80 5.68
CA ARG A 577 26.83 -44.25 5.93
C ARG A 577 25.51 -45.00 5.73
N GLU A 578 24.36 -44.40 6.09
CA GLU A 578 23.03 -44.97 5.83
C GLU A 578 22.68 -45.04 4.33
N VAL A 579 23.26 -44.17 3.50
CA VAL A 579 23.04 -44.17 2.04
C VAL A 579 23.97 -45.12 1.33
N GLU A 580 25.17 -45.43 1.90
CA GLU A 580 26.16 -46.36 1.32
C GLU A 580 25.88 -47.83 1.71
N GLY A 581 25.06 -48.13 2.71
CA GLY A 581 24.68 -49.47 3.13
C GLY A 581 23.32 -49.89 2.55
#